data_771c80878663d87d22e09bb46e0f18fc
#
_entry.id   771c80878663d87d22e09bb46e0f18fc
#
_cell.length_a   1.000
_cell.length_b   1.000
_cell.length_c   1.000
_cell.angle_alpha   90.00
_cell.angle_beta   90.00
_cell.angle_gamma   90.00
#
_symmetry.space_group_name_H-M   'P 1'
#
loop_
_entity.id
_entity.type
_entity.pdbx_description
1 polymer ?
#
loop_
_entity_poly.entity_id
_entity_poly.type
_entity_poly.pdbx_seq_one_letter_code
_entity_poly.pdbx_strand_id
1 'polypeptide(L)'
;MRDCKVVIDMKKLKFLISLRMEGNPYQTQHAATAEQVAQRLGVDLQVQYANNDAITQSEQLLNAIQSPKESRPDGIICAPVGTTLMRVARCAAESGIAWALVNRDGDYITELRRAYKVPVFSVTVDQNEIGRIQGRQFSAILPEGGLVLYLIGPSGSIGDQRLTAMQSAKSANIQVRTLTGDWTEEGGYKAVSRWLQLRTSHETPATLVAGQNDDMAIGARRAFEDQTSREQRARWLSLPYIGCDCCPGAGLEWVRTGLLAASIVNPPTGGLALDMMVRAIRTPSQPPECTTVDPVSYPAVEKLAKVLTHTGAA
;
A
#
# COMPACT_ATOMS: atom_id res chain seq x y z
N MET A 1 2.64 -39.49 42.98
CA MET A 1 1.59 -38.88 42.12
C MET A 1 2.30 -38.36 40.87
N ARG A 2 2.10 -38.96 39.69
CA ARG A 2 2.67 -38.49 38.42
C ARG A 2 1.69 -37.49 37.86
N ASP A 3 2.08 -36.20 37.79
CA ASP A 3 1.34 -35.18 37.06
C ASP A 3 1.27 -35.56 35.59
N CYS A 4 0.15 -36.08 35.19
CA CYS A 4 -0.18 -36.31 33.79
C CYS A 4 -0.52 -34.93 33.18
N LYS A 5 0.48 -34.21 32.64
CA LYS A 5 0.20 -33.06 31.77
C LYS A 5 -0.53 -33.58 30.54
N VAL A 6 -1.84 -33.40 30.49
CA VAL A 6 -2.64 -33.57 29.28
C VAL A 6 -2.14 -32.51 28.31
N VAL A 7 -1.26 -32.90 27.39
CA VAL A 7 -0.93 -32.09 26.21
C VAL A 7 -2.17 -32.17 25.33
N ILE A 8 -3.03 -31.17 25.41
CA ILE A 8 -4.09 -30.95 24.44
C ILE A 8 -3.36 -30.62 23.14
N ASP A 9 -3.28 -31.58 22.24
CA ASP A 9 -2.80 -31.38 20.86
C ASP A 9 -3.79 -30.43 20.17
N MET A 10 -3.58 -29.15 20.36
CA MET A 10 -4.41 -28.13 19.70
C MET A 10 -4.02 -28.12 18.23
N LYS A 11 -4.96 -28.48 17.36
CA LYS A 11 -4.83 -28.40 15.90
C LYS A 11 -4.15 -27.09 15.53
N LYS A 12 -3.03 -27.19 14.84
CA LYS A 12 -2.30 -26.01 14.35
C LYS A 12 -3.18 -25.26 13.34
N LEU A 13 -3.44 -23.99 13.62
CA LEU A 13 -4.24 -23.14 12.74
C LEU A 13 -3.50 -22.84 11.44
N LYS A 14 -4.24 -22.78 10.34
CA LYS A 14 -3.74 -22.53 8.98
C LYS A 14 -4.32 -21.24 8.43
N PHE A 15 -3.48 -20.41 7.86
CA PHE A 15 -3.89 -19.14 7.29
C PHE A 15 -3.39 -19.01 5.85
N LEU A 16 -4.14 -18.27 5.05
CA LEU A 16 -3.76 -17.82 3.72
C LEU A 16 -3.69 -16.30 3.72
N ILE A 17 -2.56 -15.74 3.28
CA ILE A 17 -2.49 -14.32 2.92
C ILE A 17 -2.42 -14.19 1.40
N SER A 18 -3.40 -13.51 0.81
CA SER A 18 -3.49 -13.24 -0.62
C SER A 18 -3.09 -11.80 -0.90
N LEU A 19 -2.00 -11.61 -1.62
CA LEU A 19 -1.38 -10.34 -1.92
C LEU A 19 -1.48 -10.03 -3.42
N ARG A 20 -1.30 -8.74 -3.76
CA ARG A 20 -1.53 -8.27 -5.12
C ARG A 20 -0.45 -8.70 -6.10
N MET A 21 0.82 -8.45 -5.79
CA MET A 21 1.92 -8.63 -6.74
C MET A 21 3.20 -9.05 -6.03
N GLU A 22 3.84 -10.08 -6.54
CA GLU A 22 5.17 -10.47 -6.12
C GLU A 22 6.20 -9.43 -6.58
N GLY A 23 7.25 -9.21 -5.78
CA GLY A 23 8.32 -8.26 -6.09
C GLY A 23 7.98 -6.78 -5.81
N ASN A 24 6.72 -6.43 -5.52
CA ASN A 24 6.40 -5.10 -5.04
C ASN A 24 6.87 -4.94 -3.57
N PRO A 25 7.70 -3.94 -3.23
CA PRO A 25 8.28 -3.80 -1.89
C PRO A 25 7.23 -3.74 -0.77
N TYR A 26 6.13 -3.04 -0.96
CA TYR A 26 5.08 -2.92 0.04
C TYR A 26 4.32 -4.24 0.25
N GLN A 27 4.02 -4.99 -0.81
CA GLN A 27 3.40 -6.31 -0.70
C GLN A 27 4.34 -7.31 -0.02
N THR A 28 5.64 -7.23 -0.30
CA THR A 28 6.67 -8.03 0.38
C THR A 28 6.71 -7.75 1.89
N GLN A 29 6.56 -6.49 2.32
CA GLN A 29 6.48 -6.14 3.74
C GLN A 29 5.21 -6.70 4.41
N HIS A 30 4.07 -6.75 3.72
CA HIS A 30 2.87 -7.43 4.23
C HIS A 30 3.12 -8.91 4.48
N ALA A 31 3.75 -9.62 3.52
CA ALA A 31 4.12 -11.03 3.67
C ALA A 31 5.09 -11.22 4.85
N ALA A 32 6.19 -10.48 4.86
CA ALA A 32 7.24 -10.61 5.87
C ALA A 32 6.73 -10.39 7.30
N THR A 33 5.90 -9.36 7.52
CA THR A 33 5.31 -9.11 8.84
C THR A 33 4.30 -10.19 9.25
N ALA A 34 3.55 -10.75 8.31
CA ALA A 34 2.64 -11.85 8.56
C ALA A 34 3.40 -13.15 8.89
N GLU A 35 4.49 -13.46 8.17
CA GLU A 35 5.36 -14.60 8.45
C GLU A 35 6.00 -14.54 9.83
N GLN A 36 6.52 -13.36 10.23
CA GLN A 36 7.05 -13.14 11.58
C GLN A 36 6.00 -13.41 12.66
N VAL A 37 4.77 -12.95 12.45
CA VAL A 37 3.67 -13.17 13.38
C VAL A 37 3.27 -14.66 13.37
N ALA A 38 3.20 -15.32 12.22
CA ALA A 38 2.89 -16.74 12.10
C ALA A 38 3.90 -17.59 12.88
N GLN A 39 5.19 -17.31 12.72
CA GLN A 39 6.26 -17.98 13.45
C GLN A 39 6.11 -17.77 14.98
N ARG A 40 5.90 -16.53 15.42
CA ARG A 40 5.73 -16.18 16.84
C ARG A 40 4.52 -16.87 17.46
N LEU A 41 3.41 -17.01 16.73
CA LEU A 41 2.17 -17.59 17.21
C LEU A 41 2.06 -19.11 16.99
N GLY A 42 3.02 -19.73 16.30
CA GLY A 42 3.04 -21.15 16.02
C GLY A 42 1.89 -21.59 15.09
N VAL A 43 1.56 -20.79 14.07
CA VAL A 43 0.53 -21.08 13.08
C VAL A 43 1.13 -21.28 11.69
N ASP A 44 0.43 -21.99 10.80
CA ASP A 44 0.84 -22.15 9.41
C ASP A 44 0.32 -20.97 8.59
N LEU A 45 1.17 -20.38 7.76
CA LEU A 45 0.83 -19.32 6.83
C LEU A 45 1.26 -19.69 5.42
N GLN A 46 0.31 -19.64 4.49
CA GLN A 46 0.59 -19.69 3.06
C GLN A 46 0.50 -18.27 2.48
N VAL A 47 1.48 -17.89 1.65
CA VAL A 47 1.47 -16.62 0.92
C VAL A 47 1.15 -16.91 -0.54
N GLN A 48 0.22 -16.16 -1.13
CA GLN A 48 -0.12 -16.22 -2.56
C GLN A 48 -0.14 -14.81 -3.15
N TYR A 49 0.30 -14.71 -4.40
CA TYR A 49 0.27 -13.47 -5.17
C TYR A 49 -0.64 -13.61 -6.39
N ALA A 50 -1.43 -12.58 -6.65
CA ALA A 50 -2.44 -12.57 -7.71
C ALA A 50 -1.95 -11.91 -9.02
N ASN A 51 -0.67 -11.56 -9.13
CA ASN A 51 -0.08 -10.88 -10.28
C ASN A 51 -0.86 -9.61 -10.72
N ASN A 52 -1.43 -8.91 -9.73
CA ASN A 52 -2.28 -7.73 -9.91
C ASN A 52 -3.53 -7.99 -10.79
N ASP A 53 -3.97 -9.26 -10.87
CA ASP A 53 -5.15 -9.70 -11.62
C ASP A 53 -6.27 -10.15 -10.68
N ALA A 54 -7.45 -9.52 -10.79
CA ALA A 54 -8.60 -9.75 -9.91
C ALA A 54 -9.27 -11.12 -10.16
N ILE A 55 -9.18 -11.65 -11.37
CA ILE A 55 -9.75 -12.96 -11.72
C ILE A 55 -8.87 -14.03 -11.09
N THR A 56 -7.56 -13.97 -11.33
CA THR A 56 -6.57 -14.86 -10.71
C THR A 56 -6.72 -14.87 -9.19
N GLN A 57 -6.87 -13.69 -8.54
CA GLN A 57 -7.06 -13.62 -7.09
C GLN A 57 -8.34 -14.35 -6.65
N SER A 58 -9.44 -14.12 -7.35
CA SER A 58 -10.72 -14.74 -7.02
C SER A 58 -10.67 -16.27 -7.17
N GLU A 59 -10.05 -16.78 -8.22
CA GLU A 59 -9.86 -18.22 -8.47
C GLU A 59 -8.99 -18.86 -7.39
N GLN A 60 -7.84 -18.26 -7.07
CA GLN A 60 -6.95 -18.74 -6.00
C GLN A 60 -7.67 -18.85 -4.66
N LEU A 61 -8.43 -17.81 -4.29
CA LEU A 61 -9.18 -17.77 -3.04
C LEU A 61 -10.31 -18.80 -3.03
N LEU A 62 -11.08 -18.93 -4.11
CA LEU A 62 -12.15 -19.95 -4.21
C LEU A 62 -11.58 -21.37 -4.13
N ASN A 63 -10.46 -21.64 -4.78
CA ASN A 63 -9.78 -22.95 -4.71
C ASN A 63 -9.36 -23.27 -3.27
N ALA A 64 -8.86 -22.28 -2.50
CA ALA A 64 -8.50 -22.45 -1.10
C ALA A 64 -9.75 -22.71 -0.23
N ILE A 65 -10.86 -21.99 -0.47
CA ILE A 65 -12.12 -22.15 0.26
C ILE A 65 -12.76 -23.51 0.00
N GLN A 66 -12.69 -24.01 -1.23
CA GLN A 66 -13.28 -25.29 -1.66
C GLN A 66 -12.38 -26.50 -1.41
N SER A 67 -11.15 -26.28 -0.92
CA SER A 67 -10.22 -27.38 -0.64
C SER A 67 -10.77 -28.34 0.44
N PRO A 68 -10.29 -29.60 0.53
CA PRO A 68 -10.65 -30.53 1.58
C PRO A 68 -10.47 -29.91 2.98
N LYS A 69 -11.33 -30.29 3.93
CA LYS A 69 -11.37 -29.69 5.28
C LYS A 69 -10.02 -29.70 6.00
N GLU A 70 -9.20 -30.72 5.73
CA GLU A 70 -7.87 -30.91 6.33
C GLU A 70 -6.84 -29.91 5.81
N SER A 71 -6.98 -29.44 4.57
CA SER A 71 -6.07 -28.46 3.91
C SER A 71 -6.64 -27.05 3.88
N ARG A 72 -7.92 -26.89 4.18
CA ARG A 72 -8.62 -25.61 4.18
C ARG A 72 -8.03 -24.66 5.22
N PRO A 73 -7.82 -23.36 4.90
CA PRO A 73 -7.40 -22.37 5.88
C PRO A 73 -8.50 -22.11 6.93
N ASP A 74 -8.11 -21.87 8.16
CA ASP A 74 -8.99 -21.39 9.22
C ASP A 74 -9.31 -19.89 9.07
N GLY A 75 -8.44 -19.15 8.33
CA GLY A 75 -8.67 -17.75 8.02
C GLY A 75 -7.90 -17.27 6.78
N ILE A 76 -8.46 -16.28 6.10
CA ILE A 76 -7.91 -15.64 4.92
C ILE A 76 -7.71 -14.16 5.18
N ILE A 77 -6.51 -13.66 4.86
CA ILE A 77 -6.14 -12.24 4.87
C ILE A 77 -5.92 -11.81 3.43
N CYS A 78 -6.57 -10.77 2.97
CA CYS A 78 -6.53 -10.38 1.57
C CYS A 78 -6.21 -8.90 1.38
N ALA A 79 -5.16 -8.60 0.58
CA ALA A 79 -4.93 -7.30 -0.04
C ALA A 79 -5.62 -7.31 -1.42
N PRO A 80 -6.82 -6.76 -1.58
CA PRO A 80 -7.64 -7.02 -2.75
C PRO A 80 -7.09 -6.32 -4.01
N VAL A 81 -7.18 -7.03 -5.15
CA VAL A 81 -7.06 -6.46 -6.49
C VAL A 81 -8.47 -6.05 -6.93
N GLY A 82 -8.69 -4.74 -7.12
CA GLY A 82 -10.03 -4.23 -7.48
C GLY A 82 -11.03 -4.27 -6.32
N THR A 83 -12.33 -4.37 -6.62
CA THR A 83 -13.44 -4.23 -5.66
C THR A 83 -14.38 -5.44 -5.60
N THR A 84 -14.09 -6.52 -6.32
CA THR A 84 -15.06 -7.58 -6.63
C THR A 84 -15.09 -8.77 -5.66
N LEU A 85 -14.39 -8.73 -4.53
CA LEU A 85 -14.22 -9.88 -3.65
C LEU A 85 -15.39 -10.16 -2.68
N MET A 86 -16.48 -9.40 -2.69
CA MET A 86 -17.61 -9.58 -1.79
C MET A 86 -18.18 -11.02 -1.84
N ARG A 87 -18.34 -11.58 -3.05
CA ARG A 87 -18.87 -12.96 -3.21
C ARG A 87 -17.91 -14.01 -2.65
N VAL A 88 -16.61 -13.82 -2.87
CA VAL A 88 -15.55 -14.70 -2.37
C VAL A 88 -15.51 -14.66 -0.84
N ALA A 89 -15.56 -13.46 -0.26
CA ALA A 89 -15.60 -13.26 1.19
C ALA A 89 -16.84 -13.91 1.84
N ARG A 90 -17.98 -13.84 1.17
CA ARG A 90 -19.22 -14.53 1.61
C ARG A 90 -19.03 -16.05 1.60
N CYS A 91 -18.51 -16.63 0.51
CA CYS A 91 -18.22 -18.07 0.44
C CYS A 91 -17.23 -18.51 1.53
N ALA A 92 -16.23 -17.70 1.87
CA ALA A 92 -15.32 -17.97 2.98
C ALA A 92 -16.08 -18.02 4.31
N ALA A 93 -16.89 -17.00 4.62
CA ALA A 93 -17.65 -16.91 5.86
C ALA A 93 -18.69 -18.04 5.99
N GLU A 94 -19.40 -18.42 4.91
CA GLU A 94 -20.31 -19.56 4.83
C GLU A 94 -19.59 -20.88 5.10
N SER A 95 -18.33 -21.00 4.67
CA SER A 95 -17.49 -22.17 4.90
C SER A 95 -16.85 -22.22 6.29
N GLY A 96 -17.15 -21.24 7.16
CA GLY A 96 -16.56 -21.16 8.49
C GLY A 96 -15.13 -20.62 8.52
N ILE A 97 -14.68 -19.95 7.47
CA ILE A 97 -13.32 -19.37 7.33
C ILE A 97 -13.39 -17.90 7.72
N ALA A 98 -12.50 -17.47 8.65
CA ALA A 98 -12.36 -16.08 9.02
C ALA A 98 -11.83 -15.24 7.84
N TRP A 99 -12.25 -13.97 7.74
CA TRP A 99 -11.90 -13.10 6.63
C TRP A 99 -11.41 -11.74 7.10
N ALA A 100 -10.26 -11.32 6.60
CA ALA A 100 -9.76 -9.96 6.84
C ALA A 100 -9.30 -9.28 5.54
N LEU A 101 -9.63 -8.00 5.40
CA LEU A 101 -9.01 -7.14 4.40
C LEU A 101 -7.80 -6.41 4.99
N VAL A 102 -6.79 -6.20 4.18
CA VAL A 102 -5.63 -5.36 4.51
C VAL A 102 -5.43 -4.26 3.48
N ASN A 103 -4.84 -3.15 3.91
CA ASN A 103 -4.53 -1.97 3.11
C ASN A 103 -5.76 -1.17 2.62
N ARG A 104 -6.95 -1.67 2.76
CA ARG A 104 -8.21 -0.96 2.47
C ARG A 104 -9.35 -1.56 3.27
N ASP A 105 -10.42 -0.81 3.38
CA ASP A 105 -11.70 -1.30 3.91
C ASP A 105 -12.62 -1.82 2.80
N GLY A 106 -13.73 -2.46 3.17
CA GLY A 106 -14.75 -2.98 2.27
C GLY A 106 -16.14 -2.84 2.85
N ASP A 107 -17.04 -2.27 2.07
CA ASP A 107 -18.45 -1.97 2.42
C ASP A 107 -19.25 -3.20 2.82
N TYR A 108 -18.83 -4.39 2.40
CA TYR A 108 -19.47 -5.65 2.72
C TYR A 108 -19.07 -6.25 4.10
N ILE A 109 -18.08 -5.69 4.78
CA ILE A 109 -17.58 -6.18 6.09
C ILE A 109 -18.73 -6.17 7.11
N THR A 110 -19.44 -5.05 7.24
CA THR A 110 -20.57 -4.91 8.16
C THR A 110 -21.66 -5.97 7.92
N GLU A 111 -22.00 -6.23 6.65
CA GLU A 111 -23.01 -7.24 6.28
C GLU A 111 -22.58 -8.64 6.71
N LEU A 112 -21.33 -9.03 6.36
CA LEU A 112 -20.81 -10.35 6.69
C LEU A 112 -20.70 -10.58 8.21
N ARG A 113 -20.30 -9.56 8.97
CA ARG A 113 -20.24 -9.63 10.44
C ARG A 113 -21.60 -9.89 11.08
N ARG A 114 -22.67 -9.33 10.50
CA ARG A 114 -24.04 -9.56 10.97
C ARG A 114 -24.58 -10.94 10.60
N ALA A 115 -24.19 -11.45 9.43
CA ALA A 115 -24.70 -12.71 8.89
C ALA A 115 -23.95 -13.94 9.43
N TYR A 116 -22.65 -13.81 9.77
CA TYR A 116 -21.80 -14.95 10.11
C TYR A 116 -21.08 -14.76 11.46
N LYS A 117 -20.80 -15.89 12.14
CA LYS A 117 -20.11 -15.88 13.45
C LYS A 117 -18.59 -15.85 13.36
N VAL A 118 -18.02 -16.16 12.19
CA VAL A 118 -16.58 -16.11 11.98
C VAL A 118 -16.05 -14.68 12.09
N PRO A 119 -14.79 -14.47 12.53
CA PRO A 119 -14.19 -13.15 12.51
C PRO A 119 -14.15 -12.58 11.10
N VAL A 120 -14.73 -11.38 10.91
CA VAL A 120 -14.69 -10.61 9.65
C VAL A 120 -14.32 -9.17 9.99
N PHE A 121 -13.25 -8.61 9.40
CA PHE A 121 -12.77 -7.27 9.73
C PHE A 121 -11.84 -6.71 8.66
N SER A 122 -11.44 -5.47 8.80
CA SER A 122 -10.40 -4.84 7.99
C SER A 122 -9.31 -4.22 8.87
N VAL A 123 -8.08 -4.19 8.33
CA VAL A 123 -6.95 -3.45 8.89
C VAL A 123 -6.35 -2.60 7.77
N THR A 124 -6.46 -1.30 7.89
CA THR A 124 -6.04 -0.35 6.86
C THR A 124 -5.12 0.72 7.43
N VAL A 125 -4.49 1.49 6.54
CA VAL A 125 -3.83 2.74 6.89
C VAL A 125 -4.79 3.88 6.57
N ASP A 126 -4.75 4.98 7.30
CA ASP A 126 -5.55 6.16 6.97
C ASP A 126 -5.10 6.76 5.63
N GLN A 127 -5.81 6.40 4.56
CA GLN A 127 -5.52 6.85 3.20
C GLN A 127 -5.72 8.36 3.04
N ASN A 128 -6.65 8.96 3.80
CA ASN A 128 -6.83 10.41 3.81
C ASN A 128 -5.65 11.09 4.50
N GLU A 129 -5.12 10.53 5.59
CA GLU A 129 -3.93 11.08 6.24
C GLU A 129 -2.69 10.97 5.35
N ILE A 130 -2.50 9.87 4.60
CA ILE A 130 -1.47 9.80 3.56
C ILE A 130 -1.59 10.98 2.60
N GLY A 131 -2.78 11.24 2.07
CA GLY A 131 -3.02 12.38 1.19
C GLY A 131 -2.72 13.72 1.88
N ARG A 132 -3.19 13.92 3.12
CA ARG A 132 -2.90 15.15 3.89
C ARG A 132 -1.40 15.34 4.12
N ILE A 133 -0.67 14.28 4.45
CA ILE A 133 0.79 14.33 4.60
C ILE A 133 1.44 14.76 3.28
N GLN A 134 1.05 14.16 2.14
CA GLN A 134 1.59 14.56 0.83
C GLN A 134 1.31 16.05 0.54
N GLY A 135 0.09 16.54 0.81
CA GLY A 135 -0.23 17.95 0.66
C GLY A 135 0.66 18.86 1.50
N ARG A 136 0.93 18.48 2.77
CA ARG A 136 1.87 19.21 3.64
C ARG A 136 3.32 19.12 3.15
N GLN A 137 3.75 17.95 2.63
CA GLN A 137 5.07 17.81 2.02
C GLN A 137 5.21 18.73 0.80
N PHE A 138 4.19 18.81 -0.07
CA PHE A 138 4.22 19.76 -1.21
C PHE A 138 4.39 21.20 -0.72
N SER A 139 3.64 21.61 0.29
CA SER A 139 3.71 22.97 0.84
C SER A 139 5.07 23.28 1.50
N ALA A 140 5.66 22.29 2.16
CA ALA A 140 6.97 22.45 2.78
C ALA A 140 8.11 22.53 1.76
N ILE A 141 8.00 21.80 0.64
CA ILE A 141 9.01 21.77 -0.44
C ILE A 141 8.84 22.99 -1.36
N LEU A 142 7.63 23.47 -1.56
CA LEU A 142 7.29 24.58 -2.46
C LEU A 142 6.63 25.74 -1.69
N PRO A 143 7.33 26.43 -0.77
CA PRO A 143 6.73 27.49 0.04
C PRO A 143 6.23 28.66 -0.82
N GLU A 144 6.90 28.96 -1.94
CA GLU A 144 6.50 30.02 -2.88
C GLU A 144 5.42 29.56 -3.88
N GLY A 145 5.00 28.29 -3.79
CA GLY A 145 4.10 27.66 -4.75
C GLY A 145 4.84 27.00 -5.91
N GLY A 146 4.07 26.49 -6.87
CA GLY A 146 4.63 25.82 -8.04
C GLY A 146 3.70 24.77 -8.61
N LEU A 147 4.21 23.99 -9.57
CA LEU A 147 3.48 22.92 -10.21
C LEU A 147 4.05 21.55 -9.83
N VAL A 148 3.22 20.70 -9.25
CA VAL A 148 3.53 19.30 -8.95
C VAL A 148 3.07 18.41 -10.09
N LEU A 149 3.97 17.63 -10.66
CA LEU A 149 3.61 16.49 -11.51
C LEU A 149 3.34 15.28 -10.61
N TYR A 150 2.10 14.85 -10.50
CA TYR A 150 1.65 13.89 -9.50
C TYR A 150 1.15 12.58 -10.13
N LEU A 151 1.89 11.51 -9.92
CA LEU A 151 1.51 10.17 -10.36
C LEU A 151 0.51 9.56 -9.37
N ILE A 152 -0.69 9.27 -9.85
CA ILE A 152 -1.79 8.73 -9.07
C ILE A 152 -2.09 7.28 -9.46
N GLY A 153 -2.66 6.50 -8.53
CA GLY A 153 -3.17 5.16 -8.83
C GLY A 153 -4.39 5.18 -9.75
N PRO A 154 -4.86 4.00 -10.20
CA PRO A 154 -6.07 3.87 -11.01
C PRO A 154 -7.30 4.44 -10.30
N SER A 155 -8.26 4.95 -11.08
CA SER A 155 -9.56 5.43 -10.55
C SER A 155 -10.33 4.34 -9.82
N GLY A 156 -11.15 4.71 -8.83
CA GLY A 156 -11.91 3.78 -7.98
C GLY A 156 -11.05 3.05 -6.96
N SER A 157 -9.80 3.49 -6.75
CA SER A 157 -8.88 2.93 -5.77
C SER A 157 -8.71 3.84 -4.55
N ILE A 158 -7.86 3.42 -3.61
CA ILE A 158 -7.41 4.27 -2.50
C ILE A 158 -6.72 5.55 -2.98
N GLY A 159 -6.28 5.59 -4.24
CA GLY A 159 -5.67 6.75 -4.86
C GLY A 159 -6.59 7.96 -4.93
N ASP A 160 -7.89 7.76 -5.11
CA ASP A 160 -8.88 8.84 -5.14
C ASP A 160 -9.02 9.51 -3.75
N GLN A 161 -8.98 8.72 -2.67
CA GLN A 161 -8.99 9.24 -1.30
C GLN A 161 -7.73 10.07 -1.01
N ARG A 162 -6.55 9.55 -1.39
CA ARG A 162 -5.27 10.26 -1.25
C ARG A 162 -5.27 11.56 -2.05
N LEU A 163 -5.76 11.54 -3.30
CA LEU A 163 -5.83 12.72 -4.17
C LEU A 163 -6.72 13.80 -3.56
N THR A 164 -7.93 13.46 -3.13
CA THR A 164 -8.88 14.40 -2.52
C THR A 164 -8.31 15.02 -1.25
N ALA A 165 -7.75 14.20 -0.37
CA ALA A 165 -7.17 14.68 0.88
C ALA A 165 -5.91 15.54 0.67
N MET A 166 -5.06 15.20 -0.30
CA MET A 166 -3.91 16.01 -0.71
C MET A 166 -4.34 17.37 -1.23
N GLN A 167 -5.37 17.43 -2.08
CA GLN A 167 -5.89 18.69 -2.61
C GLN A 167 -6.41 19.63 -1.49
N SER A 168 -7.00 19.07 -0.44
CA SER A 168 -7.48 19.85 0.70
C SER A 168 -6.37 20.36 1.63
N ALA A 169 -5.21 19.69 1.64
CA ALA A 169 -4.12 19.95 2.59
C ALA A 169 -2.95 20.75 2.00
N LYS A 170 -2.79 20.79 0.67
CA LYS A 170 -1.76 21.60 0.02
C LYS A 170 -2.07 23.11 0.08
N SER A 171 -1.03 23.93 -0.01
CA SER A 171 -1.18 25.38 -0.13
C SER A 171 -1.90 25.76 -1.43
N ALA A 172 -2.67 26.84 -1.40
CA ALA A 172 -3.51 27.28 -2.52
C ALA A 172 -2.70 27.68 -3.77
N ASN A 173 -1.47 28.18 -3.58
CA ASN A 173 -0.53 28.56 -4.65
C ASN A 173 0.17 27.37 -5.35
N ILE A 174 -0.11 26.14 -4.92
CA ILE A 174 0.41 24.92 -5.56
C ILE A 174 -0.61 24.38 -6.56
N GLN A 175 -0.19 24.26 -7.80
CA GLN A 175 -0.93 23.57 -8.85
C GLN A 175 -0.54 22.10 -8.93
N VAL A 176 -1.45 21.23 -9.37
CA VAL A 176 -1.18 19.80 -9.50
C VAL A 176 -1.66 19.31 -10.86
N ARG A 177 -0.76 18.67 -11.60
CA ARG A 177 -1.07 17.92 -12.82
C ARG A 177 -0.93 16.43 -12.55
N THR A 178 -2.00 15.68 -12.73
CA THR A 178 -2.00 14.24 -12.47
C THR A 178 -1.66 13.43 -13.71
N LEU A 179 -0.94 12.33 -13.50
CA LEU A 179 -0.71 11.25 -14.48
C LEU A 179 -1.12 9.94 -13.82
N THR A 180 -1.91 9.12 -14.51
CA THR A 180 -2.39 7.84 -13.95
C THR A 180 -1.39 6.73 -14.22
N GLY A 181 -0.89 6.11 -13.16
CA GLY A 181 -0.11 4.87 -13.15
C GLY A 181 -0.93 3.67 -12.66
N ASP A 182 -0.23 2.62 -12.23
CA ASP A 182 -0.83 1.34 -11.81
C ASP A 182 -0.21 0.78 -10.50
N TRP A 183 0.44 1.62 -9.72
CA TRP A 183 1.18 1.30 -8.50
C TRP A 183 2.53 0.58 -8.71
N THR A 184 3.00 0.48 -9.96
CA THR A 184 4.28 -0.12 -10.28
C THR A 184 5.29 0.91 -10.81
N GLU A 185 6.58 0.60 -10.72
CA GLU A 185 7.63 1.40 -11.34
C GLU A 185 7.43 1.52 -12.85
N GLU A 186 7.11 0.39 -13.51
CA GLU A 186 6.87 0.36 -14.94
C GLU A 186 5.63 1.19 -15.34
N GLY A 187 4.56 1.17 -14.51
CA GLY A 187 3.38 2.03 -14.73
C GLY A 187 3.71 3.50 -14.60
N GLY A 188 4.54 3.89 -13.64
CA GLY A 188 5.05 5.25 -13.49
C GLY A 188 5.88 5.68 -14.70
N TYR A 189 6.81 4.81 -15.13
CA TYR A 189 7.62 5.00 -16.33
C TYR A 189 6.76 5.23 -17.59
N LYS A 190 5.81 4.34 -17.84
CA LYS A 190 4.91 4.43 -19.01
C LYS A 190 4.03 5.68 -18.98
N ALA A 191 3.52 6.06 -17.81
CA ALA A 191 2.69 7.25 -17.65
C ALA A 191 3.46 8.51 -18.05
N VAL A 192 4.69 8.66 -17.58
CA VAL A 192 5.56 9.79 -17.90
C VAL A 192 6.03 9.72 -19.35
N SER A 193 6.45 8.56 -19.86
CA SER A 193 6.91 8.42 -21.24
C SER A 193 5.83 8.80 -22.26
N ARG A 194 4.57 8.41 -22.01
CA ARG A 194 3.43 8.84 -22.84
C ARG A 194 3.19 10.35 -22.75
N TRP A 195 3.25 10.90 -21.54
CA TRP A 195 3.06 12.33 -21.32
C TRP A 195 4.14 13.16 -22.02
N LEU A 196 5.40 12.70 -22.02
CA LEU A 196 6.51 13.36 -22.69
C LEU A 196 6.38 13.46 -24.21
N GLN A 197 5.55 12.61 -24.84
CA GLN A 197 5.22 12.71 -26.26
C GLN A 197 4.28 13.88 -26.57
N LEU A 198 3.65 14.47 -25.57
CA LEU A 198 2.75 15.60 -25.75
C LEU A 198 3.57 16.91 -25.78
N ARG A 199 3.25 17.79 -26.75
CA ARG A 199 3.89 19.11 -26.85
C ARG A 199 3.84 19.90 -25.53
N THR A 200 2.73 19.81 -24.81
CA THR A 200 2.53 20.48 -23.52
C THR A 200 3.48 20.04 -22.41
N SER A 201 4.15 18.89 -22.54
CA SER A 201 5.12 18.42 -21.56
C SER A 201 6.37 19.30 -21.52
N HIS A 202 6.83 19.77 -22.68
CA HIS A 202 8.03 20.60 -22.82
C HIS A 202 7.85 21.98 -22.20
N GLU A 203 6.63 22.51 -22.19
CA GLU A 203 6.25 23.82 -21.66
C GLU A 203 5.80 23.76 -20.19
N THR A 204 5.71 22.56 -19.61
CA THR A 204 5.21 22.38 -18.22
C THR A 204 6.27 22.84 -17.20
N PRO A 205 6.01 23.90 -16.40
CA PRO A 205 6.97 24.44 -15.45
C PRO A 205 6.94 23.65 -14.11
N ALA A 206 6.98 22.31 -14.16
CA ALA A 206 6.97 21.50 -12.96
C ALA A 206 8.17 21.81 -12.07
N THR A 207 7.92 21.87 -10.76
CA THR A 207 8.91 22.16 -9.72
C THR A 207 9.06 21.02 -8.72
N LEU A 208 8.19 20.01 -8.78
CA LEU A 208 8.21 18.80 -7.96
C LEU A 208 7.60 17.65 -8.76
N VAL A 209 8.16 16.46 -8.62
CA VAL A 209 7.56 15.20 -9.09
C VAL A 209 7.17 14.37 -7.87
N ALA A 210 5.92 13.91 -7.83
CA ALA A 210 5.41 13.13 -6.71
C ALA A 210 4.70 11.86 -7.19
N GLY A 211 4.81 10.78 -6.43
CA GLY A 211 4.05 9.56 -6.61
C GLY A 211 3.15 9.26 -5.41
N GLN A 212 1.99 8.67 -5.64
CA GLN A 212 1.19 8.10 -4.56
C GLN A 212 1.84 6.85 -3.95
N ASN A 213 2.88 6.31 -4.60
CA ASN A 213 3.84 5.40 -3.98
C ASN A 213 5.26 5.67 -4.52
N ASP A 214 6.26 5.09 -3.86
CA ASP A 214 7.68 5.28 -4.19
C ASP A 214 8.02 4.71 -5.58
N ASP A 215 7.49 3.53 -5.91
CA ASP A 215 7.76 2.85 -7.18
C ASP A 215 7.37 3.72 -8.39
N MET A 216 6.17 4.32 -8.38
CA MET A 216 5.76 5.22 -9.48
C MET A 216 6.63 6.48 -9.56
N ALA A 217 7.09 7.02 -8.43
CA ALA A 217 7.98 8.18 -8.43
C ALA A 217 9.35 7.84 -9.05
N ILE A 218 9.91 6.67 -8.75
CA ILE A 218 11.16 6.17 -9.35
C ILE A 218 10.96 5.84 -10.83
N GLY A 219 9.82 5.23 -11.21
CA GLY A 219 9.48 5.00 -12.61
C GLY A 219 9.40 6.31 -13.42
N ALA A 220 8.84 7.37 -12.84
CA ALA A 220 8.84 8.70 -13.43
C ALA A 220 10.27 9.22 -13.64
N ARG A 221 11.12 9.09 -12.63
CA ARG A 221 12.53 9.51 -12.71
C ARG A 221 13.26 8.77 -13.83
N ARG A 222 13.10 7.45 -13.93
CA ARG A 222 13.68 6.62 -15.01
C ARG A 222 13.23 7.09 -16.40
N ALA A 223 11.94 7.43 -16.58
CA ALA A 223 11.44 7.95 -17.84
C ALA A 223 12.10 9.30 -18.24
N PHE A 224 12.47 10.12 -17.26
CA PHE A 224 13.23 11.35 -17.50
C PHE A 224 14.71 11.08 -17.76
N GLU A 225 15.31 10.06 -17.16
CA GLU A 225 16.68 9.64 -17.43
C GLU A 225 16.88 9.18 -18.87
N ASP A 226 15.85 8.56 -19.46
CA ASP A 226 15.86 8.06 -20.84
C ASP A 226 15.66 9.17 -21.90
N GLN A 227 15.49 10.45 -21.49
CA GLN A 227 15.33 11.54 -22.45
C GLN A 227 16.60 11.75 -23.28
N THR A 228 16.41 11.89 -24.59
CA THR A 228 17.53 12.13 -25.54
C THR A 228 18.14 13.52 -25.40
N SER A 229 17.33 14.54 -25.10
CA SER A 229 17.80 15.89 -24.84
C SER A 229 18.52 15.96 -23.48
N ARG A 230 19.81 16.26 -23.51
CA ARG A 230 20.63 16.43 -22.29
C ARG A 230 20.09 17.53 -21.38
N GLU A 231 19.63 18.64 -21.97
CA GLU A 231 19.10 19.78 -21.23
C GLU A 231 17.79 19.43 -20.51
N GLN A 232 16.85 18.81 -21.22
CA GLN A 232 15.59 18.38 -20.62
C GLN A 232 15.82 17.33 -19.54
N ARG A 233 16.68 16.35 -19.78
CA ARG A 233 17.05 15.37 -18.77
C ARG A 233 17.62 16.02 -17.52
N ALA A 234 18.60 16.93 -17.65
CA ALA A 234 19.19 17.64 -16.53
C ALA A 234 18.14 18.43 -15.75
N ARG A 235 17.24 19.13 -16.44
CA ARG A 235 16.12 19.85 -15.83
C ARG A 235 15.24 18.95 -14.99
N TRP A 236 14.77 17.83 -15.55
CA TRP A 236 13.86 16.93 -14.84
C TRP A 236 14.54 16.24 -13.66
N LEU A 237 15.77 15.80 -13.81
CA LEU A 237 16.51 15.12 -12.76
C LEU A 237 16.98 16.05 -11.63
N SER A 238 16.98 17.36 -11.84
CA SER A 238 17.26 18.34 -10.78
C SER A 238 16.05 18.64 -9.88
N LEU A 239 14.84 18.21 -10.26
CA LEU A 239 13.66 18.41 -9.43
C LEU A 239 13.68 17.47 -8.22
N PRO A 240 13.09 17.88 -7.09
CA PRO A 240 12.81 16.96 -5.99
C PRO A 240 11.75 15.92 -6.40
N TYR A 241 11.94 14.69 -5.91
CA TYR A 241 10.99 13.58 -6.06
C TYR A 241 10.49 13.16 -4.69
N ILE A 242 9.21 12.87 -4.57
CA ILE A 242 8.65 12.30 -3.34
C ILE A 242 7.71 11.14 -3.64
N GLY A 243 7.56 10.24 -2.66
CA GLY A 243 6.72 9.06 -2.80
C GLY A 243 5.91 8.74 -1.55
N CYS A 244 5.53 7.48 -1.43
CA CYS A 244 4.87 6.86 -0.30
C CYS A 244 5.20 5.37 -0.29
N ASP A 245 5.20 4.76 0.83
CA ASP A 245 5.43 3.40 1.30
C ASP A 245 6.71 3.32 2.15
N CYS A 246 7.79 4.01 1.80
CA CYS A 246 9.04 4.09 2.55
C CYS A 246 9.57 2.72 3.00
N CYS A 247 9.44 1.71 2.12
CA CYS A 247 9.82 0.34 2.44
C CYS A 247 11.36 0.20 2.63
N PRO A 248 11.83 -0.60 3.61
CA PRO A 248 13.23 -0.98 3.72
C PRO A 248 13.75 -1.63 2.42
N GLY A 249 14.97 -1.29 2.02
CA GLY A 249 15.58 -1.77 0.77
C GLY A 249 15.03 -1.12 -0.51
N ALA A 250 14.09 -0.20 -0.39
CA ALA A 250 13.50 0.56 -1.50
C ALA A 250 13.32 2.03 -1.08
N GLY A 251 12.09 2.52 -0.93
CA GLY A 251 11.79 3.93 -0.62
C GLY A 251 12.59 4.53 0.52
N LEU A 252 12.85 3.78 1.60
CA LEU A 252 13.67 4.25 2.70
C LEU A 252 15.12 4.55 2.24
N GLU A 253 15.71 3.66 1.46
CA GLU A 253 17.06 3.85 0.93
C GLU A 253 17.10 4.95 -0.14
N TRP A 254 16.03 5.07 -0.94
CA TRP A 254 15.94 6.16 -1.92
C TRP A 254 15.88 7.55 -1.27
N VAL A 255 15.21 7.67 -0.11
CA VAL A 255 15.27 8.91 0.67
C VAL A 255 16.67 9.13 1.27
N ARG A 256 17.31 8.08 1.82
CA ARG A 256 18.65 8.18 2.40
C ARG A 256 19.73 8.56 1.38
N THR A 257 19.60 8.09 0.15
CA THR A 257 20.54 8.38 -0.97
C THR A 257 20.19 9.64 -1.74
N GLY A 258 19.08 10.31 -1.42
CA GLY A 258 18.64 11.54 -2.08
C GLY A 258 17.97 11.33 -3.44
N LEU A 259 17.65 10.09 -3.84
CA LEU A 259 16.81 9.82 -5.02
C LEU A 259 15.38 10.31 -4.81
N LEU A 260 14.86 10.18 -3.57
CA LEU A 260 13.64 10.83 -3.11
C LEU A 260 14.00 11.89 -2.06
N ALA A 261 13.36 13.05 -2.12
CA ALA A 261 13.46 14.08 -1.09
C ALA A 261 12.63 13.70 0.16
N ALA A 262 11.56 12.96 -0.03
CA ALA A 262 10.72 12.44 1.04
C ALA A 262 9.90 11.23 0.57
N SER A 263 9.45 10.45 1.55
CA SER A 263 8.43 9.43 1.40
C SER A 263 7.48 9.46 2.61
N ILE A 264 6.48 8.60 2.61
CA ILE A 264 5.57 8.40 3.76
C ILE A 264 5.75 6.95 4.21
N VAL A 265 6.09 6.74 5.48
CA VAL A 265 6.05 5.41 6.09
C VAL A 265 4.61 4.96 6.12
N ASN A 266 4.30 3.94 5.33
CA ASN A 266 3.00 3.31 5.21
C ASN A 266 3.09 1.94 5.90
N PRO A 267 2.62 1.78 7.16
CA PRO A 267 2.84 0.55 7.91
C PRO A 267 2.18 -0.66 7.24
N PRO A 268 2.90 -1.78 7.04
CA PRO A 268 2.30 -3.00 6.50
C PRO A 268 1.35 -3.63 7.53
N THR A 269 0.10 -3.88 7.15
CA THR A 269 -0.95 -4.32 8.06
C THR A 269 -1.16 -5.84 8.09
N GLY A 270 -0.41 -6.62 7.27
CA GLY A 270 -0.56 -8.08 7.18
C GLY A 270 -0.30 -8.82 8.50
N GLY A 271 0.78 -8.47 9.20
CA GLY A 271 1.09 -9.07 10.51
C GLY A 271 0.06 -8.73 11.57
N LEU A 272 -0.40 -7.47 11.64
CA LEU A 272 -1.44 -7.05 12.59
C LEU A 272 -2.76 -7.80 12.32
N ALA A 273 -3.16 -7.92 11.07
CA ALA A 273 -4.36 -8.65 10.70
C ALA A 273 -4.29 -10.13 11.09
N LEU A 274 -3.13 -10.77 10.90
CA LEU A 274 -2.93 -12.16 11.33
C LEU A 274 -2.99 -12.31 12.85
N ASP A 275 -2.33 -11.44 13.61
CA ASP A 275 -2.38 -11.47 15.08
C ASP A 275 -3.81 -11.33 15.60
N MET A 276 -4.55 -10.35 15.08
CA MET A 276 -5.95 -10.13 15.45
C MET A 276 -6.85 -11.34 15.10
N MET A 277 -6.64 -11.93 13.92
CA MET A 277 -7.43 -13.09 13.46
C MET A 277 -7.15 -14.34 14.32
N VAL A 278 -5.88 -14.62 14.62
CA VAL A 278 -5.49 -15.75 15.49
C VAL A 278 -6.10 -15.60 16.88
N ARG A 279 -6.02 -14.40 17.46
CA ARG A 279 -6.65 -14.14 18.78
C ARG A 279 -8.15 -14.33 18.75
N ALA A 280 -8.82 -13.81 17.72
CA ALA A 280 -10.27 -13.91 17.57
C ALA A 280 -10.75 -15.37 17.39
N ILE A 281 -9.96 -16.22 16.74
CA ILE A 281 -10.26 -17.65 16.58
C ILE A 281 -9.99 -18.42 17.89
N ARG A 282 -8.86 -18.15 18.56
CA ARG A 282 -8.50 -18.84 19.82
C ARG A 282 -9.40 -18.45 20.99
N THR A 283 -9.83 -17.21 21.05
CA THR A 283 -10.76 -16.70 22.05
C THR A 283 -11.95 -16.13 21.29
N PRO A 284 -13.01 -16.93 21.03
CA PRO A 284 -14.10 -16.54 20.15
C PRO A 284 -14.62 -15.14 20.42
N SER A 285 -14.23 -14.20 19.58
CA SER A 285 -14.58 -12.78 19.68
C SER A 285 -14.55 -12.14 18.31
N GLN A 286 -15.29 -11.04 18.15
CA GLN A 286 -15.19 -10.23 16.93
C GLN A 286 -14.16 -9.11 17.17
N PRO A 287 -13.12 -8.99 16.33
CA PRO A 287 -12.25 -7.81 16.33
C PRO A 287 -13.02 -6.53 16.03
N PRO A 288 -12.47 -5.34 16.23
CA PRO A 288 -13.01 -4.10 15.65
C PRO A 288 -13.33 -4.31 14.16
N GLU A 289 -14.40 -3.68 13.68
CA GLU A 289 -14.81 -3.84 12.28
C GLU A 289 -13.74 -3.33 11.32
N CYS A 290 -13.18 -2.15 11.63
CA CYS A 290 -12.02 -1.57 10.96
C CYS A 290 -11.00 -1.13 12.00
N THR A 291 -9.74 -1.49 11.78
CA THR A 291 -8.60 -0.97 12.55
C THR A 291 -7.75 -0.13 11.62
N THR A 292 -7.52 1.12 11.98
CA THR A 292 -6.71 2.07 11.20
C THR A 292 -5.36 2.27 11.86
N VAL A 293 -4.30 2.28 11.05
CA VAL A 293 -2.93 2.55 11.46
C VAL A 293 -2.48 3.88 10.86
N ASP A 294 -1.77 4.70 11.64
CA ASP A 294 -1.37 6.04 11.20
C ASP A 294 -0.09 6.00 10.36
N PRO A 295 -0.08 6.65 9.17
CA PRO A 295 1.13 6.86 8.38
C PRO A 295 1.95 8.03 8.93
N VAL A 296 3.26 8.07 8.60
CA VAL A 296 4.17 9.13 9.06
C VAL A 296 5.06 9.64 7.94
N SER A 297 5.26 10.96 7.83
CA SER A 297 6.22 11.53 6.88
C SER A 297 7.66 11.16 7.22
N TYR A 298 8.44 10.79 6.22
CA TYR A 298 9.90 10.60 6.35
C TYR A 298 10.66 11.32 5.22
N PRO A 299 11.55 12.28 5.56
CA PRO A 299 11.71 12.90 6.86
C PRO A 299 10.43 13.59 7.37
N ALA A 300 10.40 13.98 8.65
CA ALA A 300 9.29 14.78 9.18
C ALA A 300 9.11 16.07 8.35
N VAL A 301 7.84 16.47 8.13
CA VAL A 301 7.49 17.59 7.23
C VAL A 301 8.27 18.87 7.57
N GLU A 302 8.48 19.15 8.86
CA GLU A 302 9.19 20.35 9.36
C GLU A 302 10.68 20.37 8.98
N LYS A 303 11.24 19.22 8.59
CA LYS A 303 12.64 19.10 8.14
C LYS A 303 12.77 19.32 6.63
N LEU A 304 11.70 19.22 5.85
CA LEU A 304 11.74 19.30 4.38
C LEU A 304 12.10 20.70 3.88
N ALA A 305 11.62 21.75 4.53
CA ALA A 305 11.95 23.14 4.18
C ALA A 305 13.47 23.44 4.24
N LYS A 306 14.24 22.67 5.03
CA LYS A 306 15.69 22.84 5.19
C LYS A 306 16.51 22.07 4.15
N VAL A 307 15.96 21.02 3.56
CA VAL A 307 16.69 20.16 2.61
C VAL A 307 16.98 20.90 1.30
N LEU A 308 16.10 21.76 0.84
CA LEU A 308 16.25 22.48 -0.43
C LEU A 308 17.20 23.68 -0.36
N THR A 309 17.46 24.24 0.82
CA THR A 309 18.44 25.33 0.97
C THR A 309 19.90 24.85 0.84
N HIS A 310 20.15 23.53 0.93
CA HIS A 310 21.50 22.96 0.85
C HIS A 310 21.84 22.40 -0.55
N THR A 311 20.85 22.14 -1.40
CA THR A 311 21.08 21.63 -2.77
C THR A 311 21.20 22.76 -3.82
N GLY A 312 20.97 24.01 -3.44
CA GLY A 312 21.10 25.19 -4.30
C GLY A 312 22.47 25.89 -4.23
N ALA A 313 23.43 25.31 -3.49
CA ALA A 313 24.79 25.91 -3.32
C ALA A 313 25.89 24.90 -3.66
N ALA A 314 25.86 24.32 -4.88
CA ALA A 314 26.97 23.57 -5.45
C ALA A 314 27.08 23.81 -6.95
#